data_f7706626a74bda8d4a418b8dc8674b63
#
_entry.id   f7706626a74bda8d4a418b8dc8674b63
#
_cell.length_a   1.000
_cell.length_b   1.000
_cell.length_c   1.000
_cell.angle_alpha   90.00
_cell.angle_beta   90.00
_cell.angle_gamma   90.00
#
_symmetry.space_group_name_H-M   'P 1'
#
loop_
_entity.id
_entity.type
_entity.pdbx_description
1 polymer ?
#
loop_
_entity_poly.entity_id
_entity_poly.type
_entity_poly.pdbx_seq_one_letter_code
_entity_poly.pdbx_strand_id
1 'polypeptide(L)' 'MKISVHAAQRFLERVMSKVDYNHVDVNFAIKYLEKLLQDVIPRASTAHFVLPGFENFRVIYKENVAITIIPKGEKYAW' A
#
# COMPACT_ATOMS: atom_id res chain seq x y z
N MET A 1 7.43 7.30 -4.00
CA MET A 1 7.47 5.86 -3.69
C MET A 1 6.76 5.09 -4.79
N LYS A 2 7.37 4.02 -5.27
CA LYS A 2 6.74 3.13 -6.22
C LYS A 2 5.76 2.20 -5.54
N ILE A 3 4.72 1.80 -6.24
CA ILE A 3 3.68 0.93 -5.71
C ILE A 3 3.71 -0.39 -6.47
N SER A 4 3.90 -1.50 -5.75
CA SER A 4 3.85 -2.82 -6.37
C SER A 4 2.42 -3.20 -6.73
N VAL A 5 2.27 -4.11 -7.69
CA VAL A 5 0.96 -4.67 -8.04
C VAL A 5 0.32 -5.32 -6.80
N HIS A 6 1.12 -6.04 -6.03
CA HIS A 6 0.63 -6.70 -4.81
C HIS A 6 0.07 -5.69 -3.80
N ALA A 7 0.76 -4.55 -3.60
CA ALA A 7 0.28 -3.51 -2.70
C ALA A 7 -1.04 -2.92 -3.19
N ALA A 8 -1.16 -2.69 -4.50
CA ALA A 8 -2.39 -2.18 -5.09
C ALA A 8 -3.54 -3.18 -4.92
N GLN A 9 -3.28 -4.47 -5.12
CA GLN A 9 -4.27 -5.52 -4.92
C GLN A 9 -4.74 -5.56 -3.47
N ARG A 10 -3.82 -5.50 -2.52
CA ARG A 10 -4.17 -5.49 -1.09
C ARG A 10 -4.96 -4.23 -0.72
N PHE A 11 -4.63 -3.09 -1.33
CA PHE A 11 -5.40 -1.88 -1.14
C PHE A 11 -6.86 -2.07 -1.57
N LEU A 12 -7.06 -2.61 -2.77
CA LEU A 12 -8.41 -2.87 -3.27
C LEU A 12 -9.17 -3.85 -2.38
N GLU A 13 -8.53 -4.94 -1.99
CA GLU A 13 -9.17 -6.00 -1.21
C GLU A 13 -9.46 -5.57 0.23
N ARG A 14 -8.48 -4.95 0.89
CA ARG A 14 -8.55 -4.66 2.32
C ARG A 14 -9.10 -3.29 2.65
N VAL A 15 -8.66 -2.27 1.93
CA VAL A 15 -9.08 -0.89 2.21
C VAL A 15 -10.40 -0.57 1.50
N MET A 16 -10.51 -0.91 0.22
CA MET A 16 -11.70 -0.65 -0.57
C MET A 16 -12.75 -1.76 -0.45
N SER A 17 -12.41 -2.87 0.18
CA SER A 17 -13.29 -4.03 0.38
C SER A 17 -13.85 -4.57 -0.93
N LYS A 18 -13.07 -4.49 -2.01
CA LYS A 18 -13.48 -5.06 -3.30
C LYS A 18 -13.24 -6.56 -3.30
N VAL A 19 -14.29 -7.31 -3.57
CA VAL A 19 -14.22 -8.76 -3.69
C VAL A 19 -13.75 -9.16 -5.08
N ASP A 20 -14.09 -8.34 -6.09
CA ASP A 20 -13.83 -8.63 -7.49
C ASP A 20 -13.27 -7.36 -8.16
N TYR A 21 -12.15 -7.50 -8.85
CA TYR A 21 -11.50 -6.38 -9.53
C TYR A 21 -10.66 -6.89 -10.70
N ASN A 22 -10.40 -6.01 -11.66
CA ASN A 22 -9.60 -6.32 -12.83
C ASN A 22 -8.32 -5.46 -12.86
N HIS A 23 -7.51 -5.62 -13.92
CA HIS A 23 -6.24 -4.87 -14.02
C HIS A 23 -6.44 -3.36 -14.19
N VAL A 24 -7.61 -2.92 -14.67
CA VAL A 24 -7.93 -1.48 -14.72
C VAL A 24 -8.05 -0.93 -13.30
N ASP A 25 -8.72 -1.66 -12.42
CA ASP A 25 -8.83 -1.30 -11.01
C ASP A 25 -7.45 -1.29 -10.33
N VAL A 26 -6.61 -2.27 -10.65
CA VAL A 26 -5.24 -2.34 -10.12
C VAL A 26 -4.43 -1.12 -10.57
N ASN A 27 -4.50 -0.77 -11.85
CA ASN A 27 -3.79 0.40 -12.37
C ASN A 27 -4.28 1.70 -11.73
N PHE A 28 -5.58 1.81 -11.51
CA PHE A 28 -6.15 2.96 -10.79
C PHE A 28 -5.60 3.04 -9.36
N ALA A 29 -5.58 1.90 -8.67
CA ALA A 29 -5.07 1.85 -7.30
C ALA A 29 -3.59 2.22 -7.23
N ILE A 30 -2.78 1.76 -8.19
CA ILE A 30 -1.36 2.13 -8.27
C ILE A 30 -1.22 3.65 -8.39
N LYS A 31 -1.92 4.27 -9.32
CA LYS A 31 -1.85 5.71 -9.52
C LYS A 31 -2.35 6.49 -8.32
N TYR A 32 -3.44 6.03 -7.73
CA TYR A 32 -3.99 6.65 -6.53
C TYR A 32 -2.99 6.61 -5.38
N LEU A 33 -2.39 5.44 -5.13
CA LEU A 33 -1.42 5.27 -4.06
C LEU A 33 -0.13 6.04 -4.34
N GLU A 34 0.34 6.07 -5.58
CA GLU A 34 1.51 6.86 -5.94
C GLU A 34 1.29 8.34 -5.59
N LYS A 35 0.11 8.87 -5.91
CA LYS A 35 -0.23 10.25 -5.60
C LYS A 35 -0.37 10.47 -4.09
N LEU A 36 -1.04 9.55 -3.41
CA LEU A 36 -1.25 9.63 -1.96
C LEU A 36 0.06 9.60 -1.20
N LEU A 37 1.03 8.81 -1.67
CA LEU A 37 2.31 8.60 -1.00
C LEU A 37 3.46 9.40 -1.61
N GLN A 38 3.18 10.35 -2.51
CA GLN A 38 4.22 11.11 -3.20
C GLN A 38 5.12 11.91 -2.27
N ASP A 39 4.58 12.38 -1.14
CA ASP A 39 5.32 13.18 -0.18
C ASP A 39 5.93 12.34 0.96
N VAL A 40 5.75 11.04 0.93
CA VAL A 40 6.32 10.16 1.94
C VAL A 40 7.77 9.89 1.60
N ILE A 41 8.67 10.20 2.53
CA ILE A 41 10.11 9.98 2.38
C ILE A 41 10.50 8.83 3.32
N PRO A 42 10.86 7.65 2.79
CA PRO A 42 11.29 6.53 3.63
C PRO A 42 12.59 6.87 4.34
N ARG A 43 12.67 6.57 5.64
CA ARG A 43 13.87 6.81 6.45
C ARG A 43 14.79 5.59 6.55
N ALA A 44 14.26 4.42 6.20
CA ALA A 44 15.01 3.18 6.22
C ALA A 44 14.73 2.42 4.92
N SER A 45 15.58 1.45 4.60
CA SER A 45 15.39 0.63 3.39
C SER A 45 14.19 -0.29 3.50
N THR A 46 13.83 -0.70 4.73
CA THR A 46 12.69 -1.58 4.99
C THR A 46 11.97 -1.10 6.25
N ALA A 47 10.70 -0.78 6.14
CA ALA A 47 9.91 -0.30 7.27
C ALA A 47 8.42 -0.29 6.92
N HIS A 48 7.65 0.29 7.82
CA HIS A 48 6.22 0.46 7.63
C HIS A 48 5.77 1.82 8.17
N PHE A 49 4.63 2.29 7.68
CA PHE A 49 4.01 3.52 8.18
C PHE A 49 2.50 3.42 8.02
N VAL A 50 1.78 4.25 8.77
CA VAL A 50 0.32 4.31 8.68
C VAL A 50 -0.08 4.88 7.32
N LEU A 51 -1.04 4.24 6.65
CA LEU A 51 -1.53 4.70 5.36
C LEU A 51 -2.29 6.03 5.54
N PRO A 52 -1.83 7.13 4.93
CA PRO A 52 -2.51 8.42 5.08
C PRO A 52 -3.97 8.36 4.64
N GLY A 53 -4.87 8.85 5.49
CA GLY A 53 -6.30 8.83 5.23
C GLY A 53 -6.99 7.51 5.55
N PHE A 54 -6.23 6.46 5.83
CA PHE A 54 -6.76 5.12 6.15
C PHE A 54 -6.02 4.56 7.36
N GLU A 55 -6.23 5.17 8.51
CA GLU A 55 -5.42 4.96 9.71
C GLU A 55 -5.47 3.54 10.28
N ASN A 56 -6.44 2.73 9.85
CA ASN A 56 -6.54 1.34 10.29
C ASN A 56 -5.63 0.40 9.49
N PHE A 57 -4.84 0.94 8.57
CA PHE A 57 -3.96 0.16 7.70
C PHE A 57 -2.54 0.71 7.73
N ARG A 58 -1.58 -0.18 7.46
CA ARG A 58 -0.17 0.16 7.35
C ARG A 58 0.37 -0.24 5.99
N VAL A 59 1.27 0.60 5.47
CA VAL A 59 2.02 0.30 4.26
C VAL A 59 3.35 -0.31 4.67
N ILE A 60 3.67 -1.46 4.09
CA ILE A 60 4.97 -2.09 4.26
C ILE A 60 5.78 -1.78 3.01
N TYR A 61 6.99 -1.26 3.18
CA TYR A 61 7.83 -0.91 2.04
C TYR A 61 9.25 -1.47 2.18
N LYS A 62 9.91 -1.63 1.04
CA LYS A 62 11.31 -2.03 0.97
C LYS A 62 11.92 -1.36 -0.26
N GLU A 63 13.11 -0.78 -0.11
CA GLU A 63 13.83 -0.15 -1.20
C GLU A 63 12.98 0.91 -1.94
N ASN A 64 12.23 1.71 -1.18
CA ASN A 64 11.34 2.75 -1.71
C ASN A 64 10.22 2.21 -2.61
N VAL A 65 9.81 0.96 -2.37
CA VAL A 65 8.67 0.33 -3.06
C VAL A 65 7.67 -0.13 -2.01
N ALA A 66 6.42 0.29 -2.13
CA ALA A 66 5.35 -0.24 -1.30
C ALA A 66 5.07 -1.68 -1.75
N ILE A 67 5.31 -2.66 -0.86
CA ILE A 67 5.21 -4.07 -1.22
C ILE A 67 3.89 -4.69 -0.80
N THR A 68 3.25 -4.17 0.23
CA THR A 68 1.92 -4.65 0.65
C THR A 68 1.26 -3.66 1.59
N ILE A 69 -0.02 -3.89 1.87
CA ILE A 69 -0.80 -3.11 2.83
C ILE A 69 -1.45 -4.10 3.78
N ILE A 70 -1.28 -3.88 5.07
CA ILE A 70 -1.80 -4.77 6.11
C ILE A 70 -2.66 -3.99 7.10
N PRO A 71 -3.60 -4.65 7.80
CA PRO A 71 -4.34 -4.02 8.88
C PRO A 71 -3.41 -3.61 10.01
N LYS A 72 -3.74 -2.51 10.68
CA LYS A 72 -3.02 -2.05 11.86
C LYS A 72 -3.11 -3.13 12.94
N GLY A 73 -1.97 -3.46 13.55
CA GLY A 73 -1.90 -4.50 14.56
C GLY A 73 -1.52 -5.87 14.03
N GLU A 74 -1.62 -6.09 12.73
CA GLU A 74 -1.13 -7.31 12.11
C GLU A 74 0.38 -7.23 11.96
N LYS A 75 1.08 -8.33 12.23
CA LYS A 75 2.53 -8.40 12.06
C LYS A 75 2.87 -8.91 10.67
N TYR A 76 3.86 -8.29 10.06
CA TYR A 76 4.36 -8.72 8.77
C TYR A 76 5.72 -9.42 8.96
N ALA A 77 5.85 -10.63 8.42
CA ALA A 77 7.11 -11.36 8.43
C ALA A 77 7.93 -10.93 7.21
N TRP A 78 9.08 -10.38 7.48
CA TRP A 78 10.01 -9.91 6.44
C TRP A 78 10.68 -11.05 5.68
#